data_ee0a731a73d83aac4194e2ed8f88e574
#
_entry.id   ee0a731a73d83aac4194e2ed8f88e574
#
_cell.length_a   1.000
_cell.length_b   1.000
_cell.length_c   1.000
_cell.angle_alpha   90.00
_cell.angle_beta   90.00
_cell.angle_gamma   90.00
#
_symmetry.space_group_name_H-M   'P 1'
#
loop_
_entity.id
_entity.type
_entity.pdbx_description
1 polymer ?
#
loop_
_entity_poly.entity_id
_entity_poly.type
_entity_poly.pdbx_seq_one_letter_code
_entity_poly.pdbx_strand_id
1 'polypeptide(L)'
;MVIRGLIFDINGTLADINTNEWHDDVYRVISNLFSYQGILLDANAVKNLYFQIMEEQRVARCERHPEFDAVGIFREIITRYSTDFTRRLPSKKREQLPLLFAETHRAASRYRLQLYHGVEDTIKKLFSKYRMAIITDAQTAYAVPELNAVGLLNYFDPVIVSGDFGYRKPDRRLFERALNDMKIGPSEVVFVGNDMYNDIHGAQKLGMKTVFFKSNQGLQKKEGVSPDYIIYDLPELLNALNFFEEQ
;
A
#
# COMPACT_ATOMS: atom_id res chain seq x y z
N MET A 1 -18.69 -23.11 -2.26
CA MET A 1 -18.04 -22.90 -0.95
C MET A 1 -18.74 -21.81 -0.16
N VAL A 2 -18.52 -21.70 1.18
CA VAL A 2 -19.09 -20.57 1.95
C VAL A 2 -18.05 -19.46 2.01
N ILE A 3 -18.33 -18.33 1.37
CA ILE A 3 -17.45 -17.15 1.43
C ILE A 3 -17.90 -16.26 2.60
N ARG A 4 -16.98 -15.90 3.49
CA ARG A 4 -17.21 -15.03 4.65
C ARG A 4 -16.40 -13.75 4.62
N GLY A 5 -15.29 -13.74 3.87
CA GLY A 5 -14.37 -12.62 3.81
C GLY A 5 -13.82 -12.35 2.43
N LEU A 6 -13.53 -11.07 2.19
CA LEU A 6 -12.86 -10.58 0.99
C LEU A 6 -11.63 -9.80 1.40
N ILE A 7 -10.52 -10.03 0.73
CA ILE A 7 -9.28 -9.26 0.93
C ILE A 7 -8.91 -8.62 -0.40
N PHE A 8 -8.60 -7.33 -0.38
CA PHE A 8 -8.27 -6.57 -1.57
C PHE A 8 -6.86 -5.99 -1.49
N ASP A 9 -6.16 -5.97 -2.62
CA ASP A 9 -5.12 -4.98 -2.85
C ASP A 9 -5.73 -3.61 -3.18
N ILE A 10 -4.94 -2.52 -3.10
CA ILE A 10 -5.41 -1.16 -3.39
C ILE A 10 -4.95 -0.71 -4.78
N ASN A 11 -3.63 -0.59 -4.95
CA ASN A 11 -3.03 0.09 -6.10
C ASN A 11 -3.06 -0.79 -7.36
N GLY A 12 -3.81 -0.37 -8.35
CA GLY A 12 -4.07 -1.18 -9.54
C GLY A 12 -5.25 -2.13 -9.40
N THR A 13 -5.88 -2.23 -8.21
CA THR A 13 -7.04 -3.09 -7.93
C THR A 13 -8.29 -2.25 -7.64
N LEU A 14 -8.28 -1.47 -6.57
CA LEU A 14 -9.38 -0.55 -6.21
C LEU A 14 -9.13 0.85 -6.77
N ALA A 15 -7.88 1.29 -6.76
CA ALA A 15 -7.48 2.63 -7.20
C ALA A 15 -6.49 2.59 -8.37
N ASP A 16 -6.81 3.35 -9.42
CA ASP A 16 -5.87 3.72 -10.46
C ASP A 16 -5.02 4.87 -9.94
N ILE A 17 -3.78 4.56 -9.61
CA ILE A 17 -2.82 5.51 -9.06
C ILE A 17 -1.63 5.66 -10.01
N ASN A 18 -1.14 6.90 -10.12
CA ASN A 18 0.10 7.20 -10.84
C ASN A 18 0.99 8.08 -9.98
N THR A 19 2.20 7.61 -9.73
CA THR A 19 3.22 8.30 -8.95
C THR A 19 4.55 8.33 -9.70
N ASN A 20 5.32 9.40 -9.51
CA ASN A 20 6.70 9.48 -9.97
C ASN A 20 7.58 10.03 -8.84
N GLU A 21 8.07 9.12 -8.02
CA GLU A 21 8.94 9.43 -6.89
C GLU A 21 10.37 9.84 -7.32
N TRP A 22 10.71 9.68 -8.61
CA TRP A 22 12.01 10.06 -9.16
C TRP A 22 12.06 11.49 -9.70
N HIS A 23 10.90 12.16 -9.81
CA HIS A 23 10.81 13.49 -10.39
C HIS A 23 11.51 14.55 -9.53
N ASP A 24 12.36 15.38 -10.11
CA ASP A 24 13.18 16.35 -9.37
C ASP A 24 12.37 17.41 -8.65
N ASP A 25 11.20 17.79 -9.18
CA ASP A 25 10.29 18.73 -8.51
C ASP A 25 9.81 18.25 -7.15
N VAL A 26 9.69 16.93 -6.93
CA VAL A 26 9.34 16.35 -5.62
C VAL A 26 10.40 16.79 -4.60
N TYR A 27 11.67 16.63 -4.95
CA TYR A 27 12.79 16.96 -4.06
C TYR A 27 13.02 18.46 -3.89
N ARG A 28 12.66 19.26 -4.90
CA ARG A 28 12.63 20.72 -4.75
C ARG A 28 11.59 21.14 -3.69
N VAL A 29 10.40 20.56 -3.71
CA VAL A 29 9.37 20.82 -2.69
C VAL A 29 9.84 20.38 -1.29
N ILE A 30 10.43 19.19 -1.18
CA ILE A 30 10.96 18.65 0.07
C ILE A 30 12.12 19.49 0.61
N SER A 31 13.06 19.92 -0.26
CA SER A 31 14.17 20.78 0.11
C SER A 31 13.68 22.14 0.65
N ASN A 32 12.70 22.75 -0.01
CA ASN A 32 12.07 23.97 0.49
C ASN A 32 11.44 23.80 1.87
N LEU A 33 10.74 22.68 2.08
CA LEU A 33 10.16 22.38 3.38
C LEU A 33 11.24 22.13 4.44
N PHE A 34 12.37 21.48 4.09
CA PHE A 34 13.51 21.31 4.98
C PHE A 34 14.12 22.65 5.38
N SER A 35 14.36 23.55 4.41
CA SER A 35 14.92 24.89 4.70
C SER A 35 13.99 25.70 5.61
N TYR A 36 12.67 25.58 5.42
CA TYR A 36 11.67 26.20 6.29
C TYR A 36 11.72 25.67 7.74
N GLN A 37 12.18 24.44 7.95
CA GLN A 37 12.40 23.85 9.27
C GLN A 37 13.84 24.01 9.79
N GLY A 38 14.66 24.78 9.07
CA GLY A 38 16.05 25.05 9.45
C GLY A 38 17.07 23.96 9.06
N ILE A 39 16.70 23.07 8.14
CA ILE A 39 17.59 22.02 7.60
C ILE A 39 18.04 22.44 6.21
N LEU A 40 19.33 22.68 6.02
CA LEU A 40 19.91 23.24 4.80
C LEU A 40 20.42 22.11 3.90
N LEU A 41 19.54 21.52 3.12
CA LEU A 41 19.84 20.51 2.11
C LEU A 41 19.24 20.95 0.76
N ASP A 42 20.03 20.92 -0.30
CA ASP A 42 19.50 21.13 -1.65
C ASP A 42 18.71 19.93 -2.15
N ALA A 43 17.96 20.10 -3.25
CA ALA A 43 17.06 19.08 -3.78
C ALA A 43 17.81 17.80 -4.18
N ASN A 44 19.00 17.91 -4.75
CA ASN A 44 19.81 16.74 -5.16
C ASN A 44 20.31 15.96 -3.95
N ALA A 45 20.78 16.67 -2.90
CA ALA A 45 21.20 16.04 -1.66
C ALA A 45 20.04 15.30 -1.00
N VAL A 46 18.84 15.91 -0.93
CA VAL A 46 17.63 15.26 -0.39
C VAL A 46 17.26 14.01 -1.19
N LYS A 47 17.26 14.09 -2.52
CA LYS A 47 16.97 12.96 -3.41
C LYS A 47 17.92 11.79 -3.18
N ASN A 48 19.22 12.08 -3.19
CA ASN A 48 20.25 11.07 -3.00
C ASN A 48 20.14 10.40 -1.62
N LEU A 49 19.95 11.18 -0.56
CA LEU A 49 19.77 10.67 0.80
C LEU A 49 18.50 9.80 0.92
N TYR A 50 17.40 10.23 0.32
CA TYR A 50 16.15 9.48 0.34
C TYR A 50 16.34 8.07 -0.23
N PHE A 51 16.88 7.94 -1.42
CA PHE A 51 17.06 6.63 -2.07
C PHE A 51 18.19 5.81 -1.42
N GLN A 52 19.25 6.46 -0.94
CA GLN A 52 20.31 5.78 -0.21
C GLN A 52 19.78 5.15 1.08
N ILE A 53 19.08 5.91 1.91
CA ILE A 53 18.53 5.39 3.19
C ILE A 53 17.45 4.34 2.92
N MET A 54 16.62 4.52 1.89
CA MET A 54 15.64 3.52 1.47
C MET A 54 16.31 2.17 1.19
N GLU A 55 17.41 2.18 0.43
CA GLU A 55 18.14 0.95 0.10
C GLU A 55 18.88 0.38 1.32
N GLU A 56 19.49 1.23 2.16
CA GLU A 56 20.09 0.82 3.43
C GLU A 56 19.05 0.10 4.33
N GLN A 57 17.84 0.63 4.42
CA GLN A 57 16.75 0.00 5.16
C GLN A 57 16.38 -1.36 4.59
N ARG A 58 16.23 -1.48 3.27
CA ARG A 58 15.89 -2.74 2.60
C ARG A 58 16.95 -3.82 2.85
N VAL A 59 18.21 -3.46 2.70
CA VAL A 59 19.33 -4.38 2.97
C VAL A 59 19.36 -4.81 4.44
N ALA A 60 19.16 -3.86 5.36
CA ALA A 60 19.19 -4.14 6.80
C ALA A 60 18.04 -5.05 7.28
N ARG A 61 16.91 -5.11 6.54
CA ARG A 61 15.78 -5.98 6.89
C ARG A 61 16.10 -7.46 6.79
N CYS A 62 17.07 -7.86 5.96
CA CYS A 62 17.41 -9.28 5.71
C CYS A 62 16.19 -10.13 5.30
N GLU A 63 15.19 -9.53 4.67
CA GLU A 63 13.96 -10.18 4.23
C GLU A 63 14.05 -10.56 2.75
N ARG A 64 13.33 -11.61 2.35
CA ARG A 64 13.25 -12.01 0.93
C ARG A 64 12.55 -10.94 0.08
N HIS A 65 11.55 -10.28 0.65
CA HIS A 65 10.77 -9.22 0.04
C HIS A 65 10.77 -8.00 0.96
N PRO A 66 11.90 -7.28 1.06
CA PRO A 66 12.04 -6.20 2.03
C PRO A 66 11.17 -5.00 1.67
N GLU A 67 10.62 -4.37 2.69
CA GLU A 67 9.92 -3.09 2.59
C GLU A 67 10.66 -2.02 3.41
N PHE A 68 10.59 -0.78 2.95
CA PHE A 68 11.19 0.36 3.64
C PHE A 68 10.17 1.08 4.54
N ASP A 69 10.66 2.01 5.36
CA ASP A 69 9.85 2.92 6.20
C ASP A 69 10.10 4.36 5.75
N ALA A 70 9.14 4.93 5.02
CA ALA A 70 9.24 6.30 4.49
C ALA A 70 9.34 7.36 5.60
N VAL A 71 8.60 7.18 6.70
CA VAL A 71 8.66 8.07 7.86
C VAL A 71 10.02 7.96 8.54
N GLY A 72 10.56 6.74 8.62
CA GLY A 72 11.90 6.45 9.12
C GLY A 72 13.00 7.11 8.29
N ILE A 73 12.89 7.11 6.96
CA ILE A 73 13.83 7.82 6.06
C ILE A 73 13.91 9.30 6.44
N PHE A 74 12.78 9.97 6.52
CA PHE A 74 12.74 11.39 6.86
C PHE A 74 13.17 11.67 8.30
N ARG A 75 12.86 10.78 9.25
CA ARG A 75 13.34 10.87 10.63
C ARG A 75 14.87 10.83 10.67
N GLU A 76 15.48 9.97 9.90
CA GLU A 76 16.93 9.83 9.83
C GLU A 76 17.58 11.07 9.19
N ILE A 77 17.06 11.58 8.06
CA ILE A 77 17.55 12.81 7.44
C ILE A 77 17.44 13.98 8.43
N ILE A 78 16.30 14.16 9.09
CA ILE A 78 16.11 15.21 10.09
C ILE A 78 17.13 15.07 11.23
N THR A 79 17.33 13.87 11.74
CA THR A 79 18.28 13.62 12.84
C THR A 79 19.71 13.97 12.45
N ARG A 80 20.16 13.58 11.25
CA ARG A 80 21.52 13.79 10.77
C ARG A 80 21.80 15.28 10.47
N TYR A 81 20.83 16.03 9.97
CA TYR A 81 21.02 17.39 9.42
C TYR A 81 20.32 18.50 10.21
N SER A 82 19.77 18.21 11.39
CA SER A 82 19.17 19.23 12.25
C SER A 82 20.17 20.29 12.69
N THR A 83 19.83 21.55 12.44
CA THR A 83 20.58 22.72 12.97
C THR A 83 20.10 23.08 14.38
N ASP A 84 20.75 24.07 15.00
CA ASP A 84 20.29 24.59 16.28
C ASP A 84 18.89 25.20 16.21
N PHE A 85 18.51 25.78 15.06
CA PHE A 85 17.13 26.23 14.82
C PHE A 85 16.14 25.07 14.87
N THR A 86 16.43 24.00 14.15
CA THR A 86 15.56 22.79 14.14
C THR A 86 15.44 22.19 15.55
N ARG A 87 16.54 22.13 16.31
CA ARG A 87 16.55 21.58 17.68
C ARG A 87 15.77 22.41 18.68
N ARG A 88 15.62 23.73 18.44
CA ARG A 88 14.83 24.64 19.28
C ARG A 88 13.33 24.63 18.97
N LEU A 89 12.90 23.97 17.89
CA LEU A 89 11.47 23.79 17.63
C LEU A 89 10.80 23.03 18.81
N PRO A 90 9.52 23.30 19.11
CA PRO A 90 8.79 22.55 20.13
C PRO A 90 8.83 21.04 19.87
N SER A 91 8.96 20.22 20.94
CA SER A 91 9.08 18.76 20.81
C SER A 91 7.98 18.15 19.97
N LYS A 92 6.72 18.53 20.23
CA LYS A 92 5.57 18.07 19.45
C LYS A 92 5.72 18.36 17.94
N LYS A 93 6.28 19.52 17.58
CA LYS A 93 6.54 19.88 16.18
C LYS A 93 7.61 18.95 15.59
N ARG A 94 8.72 18.74 16.29
CA ARG A 94 9.81 17.87 15.84
C ARG A 94 9.37 16.41 15.64
N GLU A 95 8.53 15.90 16.52
CA GLU A 95 7.96 14.55 16.44
C GLU A 95 7.07 14.36 15.21
N GLN A 96 6.37 15.41 14.78
CA GLN A 96 5.48 15.38 13.62
C GLN A 96 6.21 15.56 12.28
N LEU A 97 7.43 16.14 12.28
CA LEU A 97 8.14 16.44 11.03
C LEU A 97 8.34 15.21 10.14
N PRO A 98 8.80 14.03 10.61
CA PRO A 98 9.01 12.88 9.73
C PRO A 98 7.75 12.46 8.97
N LEU A 99 6.61 12.44 9.64
CA LEU A 99 5.32 12.13 9.02
C LEU A 99 4.92 13.20 7.99
N LEU A 100 5.03 14.48 8.35
CA LEU A 100 4.74 15.60 7.45
C LEU A 100 5.57 15.51 6.16
N PHE A 101 6.87 15.19 6.27
CA PHE A 101 7.74 15.02 5.11
C PHE A 101 7.35 13.82 4.25
N ALA A 102 7.03 12.69 4.86
CA ALA A 102 6.59 11.49 4.14
C ALA A 102 5.28 11.75 3.36
N GLU A 103 4.29 12.36 4.01
CA GLU A 103 3.03 12.74 3.37
C GLU A 103 3.22 13.79 2.27
N THR A 104 4.09 14.79 2.50
CA THR A 104 4.42 15.80 1.47
C THR A 104 5.11 15.16 0.27
N HIS A 105 6.07 14.26 0.50
CA HIS A 105 6.73 13.50 -0.56
C HIS A 105 5.72 12.71 -1.39
N ARG A 106 4.80 11.99 -0.74
CA ARG A 106 3.74 11.25 -1.45
C ARG A 106 2.81 12.17 -2.21
N ALA A 107 2.36 13.25 -1.60
CA ALA A 107 1.48 14.23 -2.24
C ALA A 107 2.14 14.90 -3.46
N ALA A 108 3.43 15.23 -3.37
CA ALA A 108 4.18 15.83 -4.47
C ALA A 108 4.49 14.84 -5.61
N SER A 109 4.65 13.55 -5.31
CA SER A 109 4.96 12.53 -6.31
C SER A 109 3.75 11.92 -6.99
N ARG A 110 2.54 12.12 -6.44
CA ARG A 110 1.29 11.52 -6.94
C ARG A 110 0.60 12.42 -7.94
N TYR A 111 0.47 11.94 -9.18
CA TYR A 111 -0.19 12.66 -10.29
C TYR A 111 -1.65 12.27 -10.45
N ARG A 112 -2.03 11.05 -10.08
CA ARG A 112 -3.41 10.56 -10.20
C ARG A 112 -3.74 9.67 -9.03
N LEU A 113 -4.97 9.79 -8.55
CA LEU A 113 -5.62 8.86 -7.62
C LEU A 113 -7.12 8.91 -7.94
N GLN A 114 -7.64 7.82 -8.47
CA GLN A 114 -9.06 7.68 -8.76
C GLN A 114 -9.48 6.21 -8.61
N LEU A 115 -10.72 5.96 -8.27
CA LEU A 115 -11.24 4.61 -8.27
C LEU A 115 -11.37 4.07 -9.69
N TYR A 116 -11.14 2.77 -9.89
CA TYR A 116 -11.57 2.11 -11.10
C TYR A 116 -13.09 2.13 -11.21
N HIS A 117 -13.60 1.93 -12.45
CA HIS A 117 -15.03 1.92 -12.69
C HIS A 117 -15.75 0.92 -11.79
N GLY A 118 -16.90 1.32 -11.24
CA GLY A 118 -17.77 0.48 -10.43
C GLY A 118 -17.26 0.08 -9.04
N VAL A 119 -16.06 0.51 -8.62
CA VAL A 119 -15.48 0.15 -7.32
C VAL A 119 -16.37 0.57 -6.18
N GLU A 120 -16.77 1.85 -6.12
CA GLU A 120 -17.53 2.39 -5.00
C GLU A 120 -18.85 1.63 -4.77
N ASP A 121 -19.63 1.43 -5.83
CA ASP A 121 -20.91 0.75 -5.76
C ASP A 121 -20.76 -0.74 -5.42
N THR A 122 -19.72 -1.39 -5.96
CA THR A 122 -19.44 -2.80 -5.69
C THR A 122 -19.03 -2.99 -4.23
N ILE A 123 -18.11 -2.17 -3.71
CA ILE A 123 -17.68 -2.23 -2.31
C ILE A 123 -18.86 -1.99 -1.36
N LYS A 124 -19.71 -1.01 -1.63
CA LYS A 124 -20.94 -0.76 -0.83
C LYS A 124 -21.86 -1.97 -0.79
N LYS A 125 -22.07 -2.65 -1.91
CA LYS A 125 -22.91 -3.87 -1.99
C LYS A 125 -22.29 -5.03 -1.21
N LEU A 126 -20.98 -5.21 -1.27
CA LEU A 126 -20.25 -6.30 -0.62
C LEU A 126 -20.15 -6.10 0.90
N PHE A 127 -20.03 -4.87 1.37
CA PHE A 127 -19.87 -4.53 2.79
C PHE A 127 -20.99 -5.06 3.68
N SER A 128 -22.21 -5.15 3.17
CA SER A 128 -23.35 -5.69 3.94
C SER A 128 -23.33 -7.22 4.10
N LYS A 129 -22.50 -7.92 3.31
CA LYS A 129 -22.51 -9.41 3.24
C LYS A 129 -21.22 -10.04 3.74
N TYR A 130 -20.07 -9.37 3.55
CA TYR A 130 -18.76 -9.95 3.81
C TYR A 130 -17.94 -9.06 4.75
N ARG A 131 -17.08 -9.66 5.55
CA ARG A 131 -15.99 -8.94 6.19
C ARG A 131 -14.94 -8.61 5.14
N MET A 132 -14.49 -7.36 5.13
CA MET A 132 -13.54 -6.91 4.11
C MET A 132 -12.26 -6.38 4.73
N ALA A 133 -11.13 -6.75 4.17
CA ALA A 133 -9.80 -6.32 4.57
C ALA A 133 -8.98 -5.83 3.38
N ILE A 134 -7.92 -5.10 3.69
CA ILE A 134 -6.89 -4.69 2.74
C ILE A 134 -5.57 -5.38 3.08
N ILE A 135 -4.82 -5.80 2.05
CA ILE A 135 -3.38 -6.07 2.13
C ILE A 135 -2.70 -5.32 0.98
N THR A 136 -1.91 -4.31 1.30
CA THR A 136 -1.26 -3.45 0.29
C THR A 136 0.23 -3.29 0.51
N ASP A 137 1.00 -3.30 -0.59
CA ASP A 137 2.43 -2.94 -0.59
C ASP A 137 2.55 -1.42 -0.69
N ALA A 138 2.61 -0.78 0.47
CA ALA A 138 2.61 0.68 0.61
C ALA A 138 3.19 1.10 1.98
N GLN A 139 3.07 2.38 2.27
CA GLN A 139 3.35 2.97 3.58
C GLN A 139 2.03 3.42 4.21
N THR A 140 1.86 3.26 5.51
CA THR A 140 0.63 3.69 6.22
C THR A 140 0.38 5.19 6.06
N ALA A 141 1.45 6.00 6.08
CA ALA A 141 1.39 7.44 5.76
C ALA A 141 0.85 7.76 4.36
N TYR A 142 0.77 6.78 3.46
CA TYR A 142 0.26 6.92 2.09
C TYR A 142 -1.11 6.26 1.93
N ALA A 143 -1.19 4.96 2.24
CA ALA A 143 -2.37 4.14 1.98
C ALA A 143 -3.62 4.61 2.74
N VAL A 144 -3.48 4.97 4.01
CA VAL A 144 -4.62 5.40 4.83
C VAL A 144 -5.21 6.74 4.36
N PRO A 145 -4.40 7.81 4.13
CA PRO A 145 -4.93 9.04 3.53
C PRO A 145 -5.52 8.85 2.13
N GLU A 146 -4.94 7.97 1.31
CA GLU A 146 -5.42 7.68 -0.05
C GLU A 146 -6.76 6.95 -0.02
N LEU A 147 -6.91 5.91 0.81
CA LEU A 147 -8.21 5.24 1.03
C LEU A 147 -9.28 6.20 1.56
N ASN A 148 -8.90 7.09 2.48
CA ASN A 148 -9.81 8.11 2.99
C ASN A 148 -10.22 9.11 1.90
N ALA A 149 -9.27 9.57 1.09
CA ALA A 149 -9.51 10.53 0.01
C ALA A 149 -10.48 9.99 -1.07
N VAL A 150 -10.44 8.68 -1.32
CA VAL A 150 -11.38 8.02 -2.27
C VAL A 150 -12.64 7.47 -1.59
N GLY A 151 -12.82 7.73 -0.29
CA GLY A 151 -14.04 7.36 0.46
C GLY A 151 -14.16 5.88 0.83
N LEU A 152 -13.07 5.10 0.76
CA LEU A 152 -13.11 3.66 0.97
C LEU A 152 -12.64 3.20 2.36
N LEU A 153 -11.95 4.05 3.14
CA LEU A 153 -11.27 3.62 4.37
C LEU A 153 -12.20 2.87 5.35
N ASN A 154 -13.43 3.33 5.52
CA ASN A 154 -14.37 2.79 6.51
C ASN A 154 -15.00 1.44 6.11
N TYR A 155 -14.73 0.93 4.92
CA TYR A 155 -15.23 -0.37 4.47
C TYR A 155 -14.32 -1.55 4.83
N PHE A 156 -13.12 -1.27 5.32
CA PHE A 156 -12.09 -2.29 5.51
C PHE A 156 -11.56 -2.32 6.95
N ASP A 157 -11.61 -3.50 7.54
CA ASP A 157 -11.02 -3.82 8.84
C ASP A 157 -10.64 -5.31 8.88
N PRO A 158 -9.32 -5.63 8.90
CA PRO A 158 -8.15 -4.73 9.02
C PRO A 158 -7.66 -4.10 7.69
N VAL A 159 -6.84 -3.05 7.81
CA VAL A 159 -6.00 -2.51 6.73
C VAL A 159 -4.55 -2.87 7.05
N ILE A 160 -4.01 -3.85 6.32
CA ILE A 160 -2.64 -4.35 6.48
C ILE A 160 -1.74 -3.67 5.45
N VAL A 161 -0.76 -2.90 5.92
CA VAL A 161 0.17 -2.15 5.08
C VAL A 161 1.58 -2.68 5.29
N SER A 162 2.26 -3.08 4.21
CA SER A 162 3.60 -3.72 4.25
C SER A 162 4.65 -2.88 4.98
N GLY A 163 4.59 -1.56 4.87
CA GLY A 163 5.53 -0.63 5.52
C GLY A 163 5.59 -0.77 7.04
N ASP A 164 4.50 -1.18 7.70
CA ASP A 164 4.45 -1.37 9.14
C ASP A 164 5.21 -2.63 9.59
N PHE A 165 5.47 -3.56 8.68
CA PHE A 165 6.08 -4.86 8.99
C PHE A 165 7.50 -5.00 8.46
N GLY A 166 7.90 -4.19 7.49
CA GLY A 166 9.22 -4.24 6.86
C GLY A 166 9.39 -5.34 5.82
N TYR A 167 8.32 -6.00 5.42
CA TYR A 167 8.27 -6.97 4.32
C TYR A 167 6.95 -6.81 3.54
N ARG A 168 6.97 -7.21 2.27
CA ARG A 168 5.88 -7.00 1.33
C ARG A 168 5.37 -8.31 0.72
N LYS A 169 4.22 -8.27 0.07
CA LYS A 169 3.71 -9.40 -0.72
C LYS A 169 4.76 -9.93 -1.71
N PRO A 170 4.85 -11.22 -1.97
CA PRO A 170 3.95 -12.29 -1.56
C PRO A 170 4.35 -12.98 -0.24
N ASP A 171 4.89 -12.25 0.73
CA ASP A 171 5.22 -12.84 2.03
C ASP A 171 3.94 -13.31 2.73
N ARG A 172 3.92 -14.60 3.11
CA ARG A 172 2.74 -15.23 3.71
C ARG A 172 2.27 -14.56 5.01
N ARG A 173 3.19 -13.94 5.75
CA ARG A 173 2.90 -13.33 7.05
C ARG A 173 1.86 -12.20 6.96
N LEU A 174 1.83 -11.44 5.84
CA LEU A 174 0.82 -10.39 5.63
C LEU A 174 -0.58 -10.99 5.47
N PHE A 175 -0.69 -12.06 4.70
CA PHE A 175 -1.96 -12.75 4.47
C PHE A 175 -2.44 -13.45 5.74
N GLU A 176 -1.56 -14.14 6.46
CA GLU A 176 -1.86 -14.77 7.74
C GLU A 176 -2.33 -13.74 8.77
N ARG A 177 -1.72 -12.56 8.80
CA ARG A 177 -2.13 -11.47 9.67
C ARG A 177 -3.55 -11.04 9.37
N ALA A 178 -3.90 -10.79 8.11
CA ALA A 178 -5.25 -10.41 7.72
C ALA A 178 -6.28 -11.48 8.11
N LEU A 179 -5.99 -12.77 7.83
CA LEU A 179 -6.87 -13.89 8.22
C LEU A 179 -7.09 -13.97 9.73
N ASN A 180 -6.02 -13.81 10.51
CA ASN A 180 -6.08 -13.84 11.98
C ASN A 180 -6.91 -12.68 12.54
N ASP A 181 -6.69 -11.46 12.04
CA ASP A 181 -7.40 -10.27 12.48
C ASP A 181 -8.89 -10.33 12.07
N MET A 182 -9.18 -10.89 10.88
CA MET A 182 -10.55 -11.18 10.43
C MET A 182 -11.19 -12.37 11.16
N LYS A 183 -10.41 -13.27 11.78
CA LYS A 183 -10.87 -14.52 12.40
C LYS A 183 -11.65 -15.41 11.40
N ILE A 184 -11.12 -15.54 10.19
CA ILE A 184 -11.70 -16.34 9.09
C ILE A 184 -10.61 -17.25 8.52
N GLY A 185 -10.98 -18.49 8.19
CA GLY A 185 -10.09 -19.44 7.56
C GLY A 185 -9.81 -19.11 6.08
N PRO A 186 -8.65 -19.50 5.54
CA PRO A 186 -8.28 -19.17 4.16
C PRO A 186 -9.26 -19.74 3.11
N SER A 187 -9.86 -20.90 3.37
CA SER A 187 -10.84 -21.51 2.45
C SER A 187 -12.20 -20.79 2.40
N GLU A 188 -12.43 -19.82 3.29
CA GLU A 188 -13.64 -19.00 3.35
C GLU A 188 -13.41 -17.57 2.85
N VAL A 189 -12.21 -17.30 2.28
CA VAL A 189 -11.78 -15.96 1.84
C VAL A 189 -11.46 -15.96 0.35
N VAL A 190 -11.87 -14.90 -0.32
CA VAL A 190 -11.45 -14.56 -1.69
C VAL A 190 -10.49 -13.39 -1.64
N PHE A 191 -9.33 -13.52 -2.24
CA PHE A 191 -8.38 -12.45 -2.46
C PHE A 191 -8.57 -11.83 -3.84
N VAL A 192 -8.67 -10.52 -3.91
CA VAL A 192 -8.83 -9.76 -5.15
C VAL A 192 -7.62 -8.87 -5.36
N GLY A 193 -6.89 -9.05 -6.46
CA GLY A 193 -5.68 -8.27 -6.75
C GLY A 193 -5.33 -8.26 -8.23
N ASN A 194 -4.37 -7.41 -8.60
CA ASN A 194 -3.96 -7.17 -9.99
C ASN A 194 -2.54 -7.63 -10.31
N ASP A 195 -1.82 -8.21 -9.35
CA ASP A 195 -0.46 -8.72 -9.55
C ASP A 195 -0.42 -10.24 -9.40
N MET A 196 0.00 -10.93 -10.49
CA MET A 196 0.04 -12.39 -10.51
C MET A 196 1.01 -13.00 -9.49
N TYR A 197 2.09 -12.28 -9.14
CA TYR A 197 3.07 -12.80 -8.18
C TYR A 197 2.76 -12.35 -6.75
N ASN A 198 2.59 -11.05 -6.56
CA ASN A 198 2.41 -10.51 -5.22
C ASN A 198 1.07 -10.90 -4.63
N ASP A 199 0.00 -10.81 -5.40
CA ASP A 199 -1.37 -11.04 -4.95
C ASP A 199 -1.81 -12.49 -5.12
N ILE A 200 -1.90 -12.94 -6.38
CA ILE A 200 -2.52 -14.23 -6.70
C ILE A 200 -1.69 -15.39 -6.15
N HIS A 201 -0.39 -15.42 -6.47
CA HIS A 201 0.47 -16.48 -5.96
C HIS A 201 0.61 -16.44 -4.42
N GLY A 202 0.68 -15.23 -3.84
CA GLY A 202 0.74 -15.05 -2.39
C GLY A 202 -0.48 -15.63 -1.67
N ALA A 203 -1.68 -15.31 -2.14
CA ALA A 203 -2.94 -15.79 -1.57
C ALA A 203 -3.15 -17.30 -1.79
N GLN A 204 -2.85 -17.81 -2.98
CA GLN A 204 -2.98 -19.24 -3.30
C GLN A 204 -2.11 -20.13 -2.42
N LYS A 205 -0.93 -19.70 -2.01
CA LYS A 205 -0.06 -20.44 -1.08
C LYS A 205 -0.69 -20.74 0.27
N LEU A 206 -1.69 -19.97 0.66
CA LEU A 206 -2.44 -20.19 1.89
C LEU A 206 -3.78 -20.90 1.65
N GLY A 207 -4.14 -21.20 0.40
CA GLY A 207 -5.39 -21.89 0.05
C GLY A 207 -6.60 -20.96 -0.07
N MET A 208 -6.40 -19.66 -0.25
CA MET A 208 -7.48 -18.74 -0.58
C MET A 208 -7.91 -18.90 -2.04
N LYS A 209 -9.17 -18.64 -2.32
CA LYS A 209 -9.64 -18.40 -3.68
C LYS A 209 -9.15 -17.04 -4.16
N THR A 210 -8.88 -16.93 -5.46
CA THR A 210 -8.26 -15.75 -6.05
C THR A 210 -9.04 -15.22 -7.24
N VAL A 211 -9.26 -13.91 -7.24
CA VAL A 211 -9.81 -13.15 -8.37
C VAL A 211 -8.74 -12.20 -8.87
N PHE A 212 -8.31 -12.38 -10.10
CA PHE A 212 -7.36 -11.49 -10.76
C PHE A 212 -8.11 -10.38 -11.49
N PHE A 213 -7.91 -9.15 -11.04
CA PHE A 213 -8.39 -7.97 -11.76
C PHE A 213 -7.36 -7.58 -12.81
N LYS A 214 -7.71 -7.77 -14.08
CA LYS A 214 -6.84 -7.46 -15.22
C LYS A 214 -6.84 -5.96 -15.51
N SER A 215 -6.22 -5.19 -14.65
CA SER A 215 -6.05 -3.74 -14.81
C SER A 215 -4.84 -3.40 -15.69
N ASN A 216 -4.57 -2.08 -15.83
CA ASN A 216 -3.41 -1.53 -16.53
C ASN A 216 -2.11 -1.53 -15.71
N GLN A 217 -2.12 -2.11 -14.49
CA GLN A 217 -0.99 -2.15 -13.56
C GLN A 217 -0.71 -3.58 -13.09
N GLY A 218 0.42 -3.77 -12.40
CA GLY A 218 0.81 -5.07 -11.85
C GLY A 218 1.36 -6.06 -12.86
N LEU A 219 1.88 -7.16 -12.36
CA LEU A 219 2.42 -8.26 -13.17
C LEU A 219 1.26 -9.09 -13.75
N GLN A 220 1.10 -9.05 -15.08
CA GLN A 220 -0.05 -9.66 -15.76
C GLN A 220 0.05 -11.18 -15.94
N LYS A 221 1.25 -11.76 -15.87
CA LYS A 221 1.48 -13.21 -16.04
C LYS A 221 2.63 -13.67 -15.17
N LYS A 222 2.49 -14.85 -14.57
CA LYS A 222 3.53 -15.56 -13.84
C LYS A 222 3.45 -17.03 -14.19
N GLU A 223 4.55 -17.63 -14.64
CA GLU A 223 4.62 -19.05 -14.94
C GLU A 223 4.22 -19.89 -13.71
N GLY A 224 3.38 -20.90 -13.93
CA GLY A 224 2.87 -21.76 -12.87
C GLY A 224 1.82 -21.14 -11.93
N VAL A 225 1.32 -19.93 -12.24
CA VAL A 225 0.27 -19.26 -11.47
C VAL A 225 -0.94 -19.00 -12.37
N SER A 226 -2.10 -19.49 -11.94
CA SER A 226 -3.39 -19.25 -12.60
C SER A 226 -4.42 -18.84 -11.55
N PRO A 227 -5.09 -17.71 -11.69
CA PRO A 227 -6.14 -17.30 -10.76
C PRO A 227 -7.35 -18.22 -10.89
N ASP A 228 -8.16 -18.34 -9.83
CA ASP A 228 -9.42 -19.09 -9.89
C ASP A 228 -10.48 -18.39 -10.76
N TYR A 229 -10.44 -17.06 -10.85
CA TYR A 229 -11.31 -16.26 -11.68
C TYR A 229 -10.59 -14.99 -12.18
N ILE A 230 -10.98 -14.51 -13.37
CA ILE A 230 -10.44 -13.26 -13.96
C ILE A 230 -11.59 -12.29 -14.18
N ILE A 231 -11.41 -11.04 -13.77
CA ILE A 231 -12.34 -9.94 -14.02
C ILE A 231 -11.63 -8.79 -14.76
N TYR A 232 -12.37 -8.05 -15.56
CA TYR A 232 -11.89 -6.90 -16.31
C TYR A 232 -12.50 -5.58 -15.81
N ASP A 233 -13.59 -5.70 -15.04
CA ASP A 233 -14.25 -4.58 -14.36
C ASP A 233 -14.68 -5.04 -12.97
N LEU A 234 -14.62 -4.15 -11.96
CA LEU A 234 -14.86 -4.58 -10.59
C LEU A 234 -16.29 -5.09 -10.31
N PRO A 235 -17.36 -4.58 -10.94
CA PRO A 235 -18.70 -5.17 -10.84
C PRO A 235 -18.78 -6.67 -11.20
N GLU A 236 -17.88 -7.19 -12.04
CA GLU A 236 -17.81 -8.61 -12.38
C GLU A 236 -17.42 -9.49 -11.18
N LEU A 237 -16.89 -8.89 -10.11
CA LEU A 237 -16.59 -9.61 -8.85
C LEU A 237 -17.84 -10.29 -8.28
N LEU A 238 -19.03 -9.70 -8.46
CA LEU A 238 -20.28 -10.32 -8.03
C LEU A 238 -20.53 -11.66 -8.74
N ASN A 239 -20.19 -11.76 -10.01
CA ASN A 239 -20.28 -13.01 -10.77
C ASN A 239 -19.26 -14.05 -10.30
N ALA A 240 -18.03 -13.60 -10.00
CA ALA A 240 -16.98 -14.48 -9.46
C ALA A 240 -17.39 -15.07 -8.10
N LEU A 241 -17.98 -14.25 -7.22
CA LEU A 241 -18.43 -14.71 -5.91
C LEU A 241 -19.56 -15.74 -6.04
N ASN A 242 -20.57 -15.47 -6.87
CA ASN A 242 -21.65 -16.43 -7.15
C ASN A 242 -21.09 -17.77 -7.68
N PHE A 243 -20.15 -17.71 -8.64
CA PHE A 243 -19.49 -18.91 -9.17
C PHE A 243 -18.81 -19.75 -8.08
N PHE A 244 -18.13 -19.12 -7.12
CA PHE A 244 -17.50 -19.87 -6.02
C PHE A 244 -18.51 -20.43 -5.02
N GLU A 245 -19.63 -19.73 -4.77
CA GLU A 245 -20.68 -20.20 -3.84
C GLU A 245 -21.47 -21.39 -4.40
N GLU A 246 -21.56 -21.53 -5.72
CA GLU A 246 -22.23 -22.63 -6.41
C GLU A 246 -21.37 -23.93 -6.49
N GLN A 247 -20.06 -23.86 -6.21
CA GLN A 247 -19.15 -25.01 -6.12
C GLN A 247 -19.13 -25.61 -4.70
#